data_5dbce64901dd1df4ca46a20a881f4fb4
#
_entry.id   5dbce64901dd1df4ca46a20a881f4fb4
#
_cell.length_a   1.000
_cell.length_b   1.000
_cell.length_c   1.000
_cell.angle_alpha   90.00
_cell.angle_beta   90.00
_cell.angle_gamma   90.00
#
_symmetry.space_group_name_H-M   'P 1'
#
loop_
_entity.id
_entity.type
_entity.pdbx_description
1 polymer ?
#
loop_
_entity_poly.entity_id
_entity_poly.type
_entity_poly.pdbx_seq_one_letter_code
_entity_poly.pdbx_strand_id
1 'polypeptide(L)'
;MNAFPGAANFDPSKMDPAQMKQMLNLFSGMSDDQIKNTMKMMGIDMDPSVIRQFVDQLKNADDDTLNKFKEQYSKGKVNMNSFSKYSKSEEKVKEAKKLIDDNKFKEAIELCDKEINELAALSPNEEKEKNEIKKILTDLYDMKTLAIYSTQDLDLCIKECQEAMAKDPSFHVGNRMGTCFFKKGRHVKARDAFTKAKELFPNEKDDIADKYLKMALEEIENY
;
A
#
# COMPACT_ATOMS: atom_id res chain seq x y z
N MET A 1 -15.79 -33.38 -17.70
CA MET A 1 -14.68 -32.46 -17.42
C MET A 1 -14.19 -31.94 -18.76
N ASN A 2 -14.61 -30.75 -19.17
CA ASN A 2 -14.11 -30.16 -20.42
C ASN A 2 -12.74 -29.54 -20.09
N ALA A 3 -11.68 -30.20 -20.56
CA ALA A 3 -10.34 -29.66 -20.47
C ALA A 3 -10.25 -28.34 -21.26
N PHE A 4 -9.62 -27.36 -20.69
CA PHE A 4 -9.35 -26.07 -21.33
C PHE A 4 -8.57 -26.32 -22.63
N PRO A 5 -9.07 -25.92 -23.80
CA PRO A 5 -8.25 -26.02 -25.01
C PRO A 5 -7.14 -24.98 -24.92
N GLY A 6 -5.88 -25.42 -24.75
CA GLY A 6 -4.72 -24.53 -24.79
C GLY A 6 -4.04 -24.21 -23.47
N ALA A 7 -4.22 -25.04 -22.43
CA ALA A 7 -3.61 -24.79 -21.09
C ALA A 7 -2.07 -24.67 -21.08
N ALA A 8 -1.37 -25.14 -22.12
CA ALA A 8 0.10 -25.13 -22.16
C ALA A 8 0.73 -23.79 -22.60
N ASN A 9 -0.05 -22.81 -23.12
CA ASN A 9 0.45 -21.52 -23.61
C ASN A 9 -0.58 -20.42 -23.36
N PHE A 10 -0.95 -20.21 -22.11
CA PHE A 10 -1.83 -19.10 -21.76
C PHE A 10 -1.11 -17.76 -21.97
N ASP A 11 -1.54 -17.02 -23.00
CA ASP A 11 -0.99 -15.70 -23.32
C ASP A 11 -2.15 -14.72 -23.54
N PRO A 12 -2.49 -13.91 -22.53
CA PRO A 12 -3.56 -12.92 -22.61
C PRO A 12 -3.38 -11.94 -23.79
N SER A 13 -2.14 -11.70 -24.24
CA SER A 13 -1.87 -10.78 -25.34
C SER A 13 -2.40 -11.27 -26.69
N LYS A 14 -2.66 -12.57 -26.81
CA LYS A 14 -3.16 -13.22 -28.04
C LYS A 14 -4.69 -13.41 -28.06
N MET A 15 -5.37 -13.11 -26.94
CA MET A 15 -6.82 -13.26 -26.84
C MET A 15 -7.53 -12.02 -27.36
N ASP A 16 -8.67 -12.21 -28.00
CA ASP A 16 -9.58 -11.11 -28.30
C ASP A 16 -10.44 -10.76 -27.04
N PRO A 17 -11.11 -9.58 -27.00
CA PRO A 17 -11.92 -9.18 -25.85
C PRO A 17 -13.02 -10.18 -25.49
N ALA A 18 -13.63 -10.84 -26.48
CA ALA A 18 -14.70 -11.82 -26.24
C ALA A 18 -14.14 -13.09 -25.57
N GLN A 19 -12.98 -13.56 -26.00
CA GLN A 19 -12.26 -14.67 -25.36
C GLN A 19 -11.84 -14.32 -23.94
N MET A 20 -11.35 -13.09 -23.72
CA MET A 20 -11.00 -12.62 -22.38
C MET A 20 -12.23 -12.59 -21.45
N LYS A 21 -13.36 -12.06 -21.90
CA LYS A 21 -14.61 -12.07 -21.13
C LYS A 21 -15.10 -13.48 -20.80
N GLN A 22 -15.03 -14.41 -21.75
CA GLN A 22 -15.39 -15.80 -21.49
C GLN A 22 -14.51 -16.43 -20.42
N MET A 23 -13.21 -16.18 -20.47
CA MET A 23 -12.25 -16.67 -19.49
C MET A 23 -12.52 -16.04 -18.08
N LEU A 24 -12.70 -14.73 -18.01
CA LEU A 24 -13.01 -14.04 -16.76
C LEU A 24 -14.31 -14.58 -16.13
N ASN A 25 -15.36 -14.81 -16.92
CA ASN A 25 -16.60 -15.40 -16.46
C ASN A 25 -16.41 -16.82 -15.93
N LEU A 26 -15.56 -17.62 -16.60
CA LEU A 26 -15.25 -18.96 -16.15
C LEU A 26 -14.54 -18.96 -14.80
N PHE A 27 -13.51 -18.15 -14.64
CA PHE A 27 -12.80 -18.02 -13.36
C PHE A 27 -13.69 -17.45 -12.24
N SER A 28 -14.63 -16.59 -12.56
CA SER A 28 -15.57 -16.03 -11.56
C SER A 28 -16.46 -17.10 -10.94
N GLY A 29 -16.76 -18.17 -11.69
CA GLY A 29 -17.59 -19.29 -11.22
C GLY A 29 -16.83 -20.43 -10.53
N MET A 30 -15.48 -20.38 -10.51
CA MET A 30 -14.66 -21.45 -9.92
C MET A 30 -14.47 -21.26 -8.41
N SER A 31 -14.33 -22.38 -7.67
CA SER A 31 -13.81 -22.34 -6.28
C SER A 31 -12.31 -22.05 -6.26
N ASP A 32 -11.77 -21.68 -5.10
CA ASP A 32 -10.33 -21.42 -4.94
C ASP A 32 -9.46 -22.62 -5.28
N ASP A 33 -9.92 -23.83 -4.89
CA ASP A 33 -9.24 -25.07 -5.25
C ASP A 33 -9.27 -25.34 -6.76
N GLN A 34 -10.36 -25.02 -7.43
CA GLN A 34 -10.46 -25.13 -8.89
C GLN A 34 -9.56 -24.13 -9.59
N ILE A 35 -9.52 -22.87 -9.12
CA ILE A 35 -8.60 -21.85 -9.64
C ILE A 35 -7.15 -22.32 -9.46
N LYS A 36 -6.77 -22.74 -8.24
CA LYS A 36 -5.43 -23.22 -7.91
C LYS A 36 -5.00 -24.38 -8.82
N ASN A 37 -5.87 -25.38 -9.01
CA ASN A 37 -5.57 -26.51 -9.86
C ASN A 37 -5.45 -26.11 -11.34
N THR A 38 -6.32 -25.21 -11.82
CA THR A 38 -6.28 -24.71 -13.20
C THR A 38 -4.98 -23.94 -13.47
N MET A 39 -4.59 -23.05 -12.56
CA MET A 39 -3.35 -22.28 -12.67
C MET A 39 -2.12 -23.16 -12.63
N LYS A 40 -2.11 -24.18 -11.76
CA LYS A 40 -1.04 -25.17 -11.68
C LYS A 40 -0.90 -25.99 -12.97
N MET A 41 -2.02 -26.35 -13.62
CA MET A 41 -2.00 -27.02 -14.94
C MET A 41 -1.43 -26.11 -16.04
N MET A 42 -1.57 -24.78 -15.90
CA MET A 42 -0.99 -23.78 -16.80
C MET A 42 0.48 -23.47 -16.48
N GLY A 43 1.07 -24.11 -15.46
CA GLY A 43 2.44 -23.83 -15.00
C GLY A 43 2.57 -22.50 -14.26
N ILE A 44 1.47 -21.94 -13.80
CA ILE A 44 1.42 -20.65 -13.08
C ILE A 44 1.18 -20.95 -11.60
N ASP A 45 2.16 -20.58 -10.76
CA ASP A 45 2.03 -20.65 -9.30
C ASP A 45 1.58 -19.29 -8.79
N MET A 46 0.27 -19.15 -8.59
CA MET A 46 -0.35 -17.89 -8.16
C MET A 46 -1.46 -18.18 -7.16
N ASP A 47 -1.57 -17.32 -6.14
CA ASP A 47 -2.63 -17.42 -5.14
C ASP A 47 -4.02 -17.20 -5.81
N PRO A 48 -5.02 -18.06 -5.55
CA PRO A 48 -6.36 -17.91 -6.10
C PRO A 48 -7.01 -16.53 -5.84
N SER A 49 -6.68 -15.90 -4.70
CA SER A 49 -7.19 -14.57 -4.35
C SER A 49 -6.73 -13.49 -5.33
N VAL A 50 -5.51 -13.61 -5.88
CA VAL A 50 -4.97 -12.70 -6.90
C VAL A 50 -5.76 -12.83 -8.20
N ILE A 51 -6.07 -14.06 -8.59
CA ILE A 51 -6.89 -14.32 -9.79
C ILE A 51 -8.31 -13.76 -9.61
N ARG A 52 -8.91 -13.90 -8.42
CA ARG A 52 -10.22 -13.30 -8.14
C ARG A 52 -10.22 -11.80 -8.27
N GLN A 53 -9.22 -11.14 -7.71
CA GLN A 53 -9.09 -9.68 -7.83
C GLN A 53 -8.95 -9.25 -9.29
N PHE A 54 -8.14 -9.97 -10.06
CA PHE A 54 -7.99 -9.74 -11.49
C PHE A 54 -9.32 -9.91 -12.22
N VAL A 55 -10.04 -11.00 -11.94
CA VAL A 55 -11.35 -11.27 -12.51
C VAL A 55 -12.35 -10.17 -12.12
N ASP A 56 -12.39 -9.77 -10.84
CA ASP A 56 -13.30 -8.74 -10.34
C ASP A 56 -13.07 -7.37 -10.97
N GLN A 57 -11.81 -7.03 -11.25
CA GLN A 57 -11.45 -5.78 -11.92
C GLN A 57 -11.85 -5.77 -13.41
N LEU A 58 -11.72 -6.90 -14.09
CA LEU A 58 -11.87 -6.95 -15.54
C LEU A 58 -13.20 -7.56 -16.02
N LYS A 59 -13.95 -8.30 -15.18
CA LYS A 59 -15.19 -8.98 -15.61
C LYS A 59 -16.25 -8.04 -16.19
N ASN A 60 -16.26 -6.78 -15.72
CA ASN A 60 -17.20 -5.74 -16.18
C ASN A 60 -16.52 -4.71 -17.09
N ALA A 61 -15.27 -4.96 -17.51
CA ALA A 61 -14.55 -4.06 -18.38
C ALA A 61 -15.14 -4.07 -19.80
N ASP A 62 -15.17 -2.90 -20.45
CA ASP A 62 -15.49 -2.78 -21.85
C ASP A 62 -14.33 -3.28 -22.75
N ASP A 63 -14.59 -3.42 -24.02
CA ASP A 63 -13.60 -3.94 -24.97
C ASP A 63 -12.37 -3.05 -25.08
N ASP A 64 -12.52 -1.74 -24.94
CA ASP A 64 -11.41 -0.78 -24.97
C ASP A 64 -10.49 -0.97 -23.78
N THR A 65 -11.05 -1.18 -22.60
CA THR A 65 -10.28 -1.46 -21.38
C THR A 65 -9.54 -2.79 -21.48
N LEU A 66 -10.18 -3.83 -22.01
CA LEU A 66 -9.55 -5.13 -22.25
C LEU A 66 -8.44 -5.06 -23.31
N ASN A 67 -8.61 -4.27 -24.37
CA ASN A 67 -7.58 -4.04 -25.37
C ASN A 67 -6.38 -3.26 -24.79
N LYS A 68 -6.61 -2.24 -23.96
CA LYS A 68 -5.54 -1.53 -23.24
C LYS A 68 -4.78 -2.44 -22.29
N PHE A 69 -5.48 -3.31 -21.57
CA PHE A 69 -4.87 -4.32 -20.72
C PHE A 69 -3.98 -5.26 -21.54
N LYS A 70 -4.50 -5.81 -22.64
CA LYS A 70 -3.75 -6.66 -23.58
C LYS A 70 -2.47 -5.98 -24.08
N GLU A 71 -2.57 -4.72 -24.47
CA GLU A 71 -1.42 -3.94 -24.94
C GLU A 71 -0.38 -3.71 -23.84
N GLN A 72 -0.82 -3.41 -22.62
CA GLN A 72 0.07 -3.26 -21.47
C GLN A 72 0.74 -4.58 -21.08
N TYR A 73 0.01 -5.68 -21.14
CA TYR A 73 0.53 -7.02 -20.89
C TYR A 73 1.58 -7.40 -21.93
N SER A 74 1.31 -7.18 -23.23
CA SER A 74 2.26 -7.47 -24.32
C SER A 74 3.55 -6.65 -24.24
N LYS A 75 3.49 -5.45 -23.65
CA LYS A 75 4.65 -4.57 -23.41
C LYS A 75 5.38 -4.88 -22.09
N GLY A 76 5.02 -5.95 -21.38
CA GLY A 76 5.60 -6.32 -20.10
C GLY A 76 5.30 -5.31 -18.96
N LYS A 77 4.36 -4.39 -19.17
CA LYS A 77 3.96 -3.38 -18.17
C LYS A 77 2.95 -3.93 -17.16
N VAL A 78 2.27 -5.02 -17.50
CA VAL A 78 1.41 -5.77 -16.59
C VAL A 78 2.14 -7.07 -16.26
N ASN A 79 2.66 -7.14 -15.06
CA ASN A 79 3.16 -8.39 -14.51
C ASN A 79 2.04 -9.00 -13.66
N MET A 80 1.51 -10.15 -14.08
CA MET A 80 0.48 -10.86 -13.29
C MET A 80 0.98 -11.20 -11.87
N ASN A 81 2.30 -11.35 -11.70
CA ASN A 81 2.92 -11.49 -10.38
C ASN A 81 2.93 -10.18 -9.57
N SER A 82 2.58 -9.04 -10.16
CA SER A 82 2.42 -7.77 -9.46
C SER A 82 1.01 -7.54 -8.89
N PHE A 83 0.07 -8.42 -9.17
CA PHE A 83 -1.21 -8.45 -8.47
C PHE A 83 -0.96 -9.06 -7.09
N SER A 84 -0.72 -8.18 -6.15
CA SER A 84 -0.55 -8.53 -4.75
C SER A 84 -1.86 -9.10 -4.19
N LYS A 85 -1.75 -10.12 -3.36
CA LYS A 85 -2.86 -10.60 -2.51
C LYS A 85 -3.50 -9.46 -1.72
N TYR A 86 -2.72 -8.42 -1.47
CA TYR A 86 -3.07 -7.22 -0.71
C TYR A 86 -3.37 -5.99 -1.57
N SER A 87 -3.65 -6.15 -2.87
CA SER A 87 -3.92 -5.01 -3.77
C SER A 87 -5.11 -4.15 -3.30
N LYS A 88 -6.10 -4.75 -2.62
CA LYS A 88 -7.21 -4.00 -2.00
C LYS A 88 -6.71 -3.09 -0.88
N SER A 89 -5.77 -3.56 -0.07
CA SER A 89 -5.16 -2.75 1.00
C SER A 89 -4.27 -1.65 0.42
N GLU A 90 -3.57 -1.89 -0.68
CA GLU A 90 -2.84 -0.85 -1.41
C GLU A 90 -3.79 0.21 -2.01
N GLU A 91 -4.98 -0.19 -2.47
CA GLU A 91 -6.02 0.74 -2.91
C GLU A 91 -6.54 1.59 -1.75
N LYS A 92 -6.65 1.02 -0.53
CA LYS A 92 -7.03 1.77 0.68
C LYS A 92 -5.99 2.84 1.06
N VAL A 93 -4.71 2.60 0.86
CA VAL A 93 -3.67 3.64 1.02
C VAL A 93 -3.92 4.81 0.06
N LYS A 94 -4.24 4.53 -1.21
CA LYS A 94 -4.55 5.57 -2.21
C LYS A 94 -5.85 6.31 -1.88
N GLU A 95 -6.86 5.59 -1.39
CA GLU A 95 -8.13 6.17 -0.93
C GLU A 95 -7.91 7.09 0.27
N ALA A 96 -7.12 6.66 1.26
CA ALA A 96 -6.75 7.49 2.41
C ALA A 96 -6.04 8.78 1.98
N LYS A 97 -5.09 8.69 1.03
CA LYS A 97 -4.44 9.87 0.48
C LYS A 97 -5.44 10.82 -0.18
N LYS A 98 -6.36 10.32 -0.99
CA LYS A 98 -7.40 11.13 -1.62
C LYS A 98 -8.30 11.81 -0.59
N LEU A 99 -8.69 11.10 0.47
CA LEU A 99 -9.48 11.68 1.56
C LEU A 99 -8.73 12.82 2.25
N ILE A 100 -7.40 12.68 2.44
CA ILE A 100 -6.55 13.76 3.00
C ILE A 100 -6.52 14.96 2.05
N ASP A 101 -6.32 14.74 0.75
CA ASP A 101 -6.31 15.79 -0.27
C ASP A 101 -7.67 16.52 -0.34
N ASP A 102 -8.77 15.81 -0.10
CA ASP A 102 -10.14 16.33 -0.02
C ASP A 102 -10.47 16.96 1.36
N ASN A 103 -9.50 17.09 2.29
CA ASN A 103 -9.66 17.57 3.69
C ASN A 103 -10.62 16.72 4.55
N LYS A 104 -10.88 15.48 4.20
CA LYS A 104 -11.72 14.53 4.92
C LYS A 104 -10.89 13.72 5.93
N PHE A 105 -10.21 14.42 6.84
CA PHE A 105 -9.19 13.83 7.72
C PHE A 105 -9.77 12.75 8.65
N LYS A 106 -10.98 12.93 9.16
CA LYS A 106 -11.63 11.95 10.04
C LYS A 106 -11.89 10.64 9.31
N GLU A 107 -12.43 10.71 8.09
CA GLU A 107 -12.69 9.55 7.25
C GLU A 107 -11.39 8.83 6.88
N ALA A 108 -10.31 9.58 6.60
CA ALA A 108 -9.00 9.01 6.33
C ALA A 108 -8.42 8.26 7.54
N ILE A 109 -8.55 8.81 8.75
CA ILE A 109 -8.10 8.17 9.99
C ILE A 109 -8.88 6.86 10.23
N GLU A 110 -10.21 6.90 10.13
CA GLU A 110 -11.08 5.72 10.33
C GLU A 110 -10.76 4.61 9.31
N LEU A 111 -10.52 5.00 8.04
CA LEU A 111 -10.12 4.06 6.99
C LEU A 111 -8.77 3.38 7.31
N CYS A 112 -7.77 4.18 7.69
CA CYS A 112 -6.44 3.66 8.05
C CYS A 112 -6.51 2.74 9.28
N ASP A 113 -7.25 3.13 10.33
CA ASP A 113 -7.39 2.32 11.55
C ASP A 113 -8.01 0.96 11.26
N LYS A 114 -9.08 0.95 10.46
CA LYS A 114 -9.73 -0.29 10.05
C LYS A 114 -8.76 -1.21 9.32
N GLU A 115 -8.09 -0.70 8.30
CA GLU A 115 -7.19 -1.49 7.46
C GLU A 115 -5.95 -1.97 8.23
N ILE A 116 -5.37 -1.12 9.10
CA ILE A 116 -4.26 -1.50 9.98
C ILE A 116 -4.65 -2.68 10.88
N ASN A 117 -5.86 -2.63 11.48
CA ASN A 117 -6.34 -3.69 12.35
C ASN A 117 -6.57 -5.00 11.59
N GLU A 118 -7.13 -4.93 10.37
CA GLU A 118 -7.36 -6.10 9.52
C GLU A 118 -6.03 -6.76 9.12
N LEU A 119 -5.03 -5.97 8.68
CA LEU A 119 -3.72 -6.48 8.30
C LEU A 119 -2.91 -7.00 9.49
N ALA A 120 -2.99 -6.33 10.65
CA ALA A 120 -2.28 -6.76 11.86
C ALA A 120 -2.82 -8.08 12.45
N ALA A 121 -4.07 -8.44 12.15
CA ALA A 121 -4.67 -9.72 12.56
C ALA A 121 -4.22 -10.90 11.70
N LEU A 122 -3.57 -10.66 10.56
CA LEU A 122 -3.08 -11.71 9.68
C LEU A 122 -1.84 -12.38 10.26
N SER A 123 -1.70 -13.67 9.99
CA SER A 123 -0.54 -14.49 10.39
C SER A 123 0.12 -15.09 9.15
N PRO A 124 0.85 -14.28 8.37
CA PRO A 124 1.46 -14.74 7.14
C PRO A 124 2.58 -15.75 7.43
N ASN A 125 2.61 -16.83 6.65
CA ASN A 125 3.62 -17.88 6.80
C ASN A 125 4.88 -17.61 5.99
N GLU A 126 4.74 -16.91 4.85
CA GLU A 126 5.83 -16.65 3.92
C GLU A 126 6.49 -15.28 4.20
N GLU A 127 7.81 -15.24 4.11
CA GLU A 127 8.58 -14.00 4.32
C GLU A 127 8.22 -12.90 3.31
N LYS A 128 7.90 -13.30 2.08
CA LYS A 128 7.41 -12.37 1.05
C LYS A 128 6.12 -11.69 1.46
N GLU A 129 5.15 -12.45 1.96
CA GLU A 129 3.88 -11.90 2.47
C GLU A 129 4.08 -10.96 3.65
N LYS A 130 4.97 -11.32 4.59
CA LYS A 130 5.30 -10.47 5.75
C LYS A 130 5.84 -9.12 5.29
N ASN A 131 6.76 -9.12 4.32
CA ASN A 131 7.37 -7.91 3.79
C ASN A 131 6.34 -7.05 3.04
N GLU A 132 5.41 -7.65 2.32
CA GLU A 132 4.34 -6.97 1.61
C GLU A 132 3.36 -6.31 2.58
N ILE A 133 2.86 -7.05 3.58
CA ILE A 133 2.01 -6.50 4.64
C ILE A 133 2.73 -5.37 5.38
N LYS A 134 4.00 -5.58 5.73
CA LYS A 134 4.80 -4.57 6.41
C LYS A 134 4.86 -3.26 5.64
N LYS A 135 5.12 -3.33 4.33
CA LYS A 135 5.14 -2.14 3.46
C LYS A 135 3.80 -1.40 3.50
N ILE A 136 2.68 -2.12 3.35
CA ILE A 136 1.35 -1.51 3.35
C ILE A 136 1.04 -0.90 4.72
N LEU A 137 1.40 -1.57 5.82
CA LEU A 137 1.23 -1.03 7.18
C LEU A 137 2.03 0.27 7.36
N THR A 138 3.29 0.33 6.87
CA THR A 138 4.09 1.56 6.90
C THR A 138 3.38 2.70 6.19
N ASP A 139 2.86 2.45 4.98
CA ASP A 139 2.14 3.44 4.19
C ASP A 139 0.84 3.90 4.88
N LEU A 140 0.09 2.97 5.49
CA LEU A 140 -1.14 3.29 6.25
C LEU A 140 -0.85 4.12 7.50
N TYR A 141 0.22 3.80 8.26
CA TYR A 141 0.65 4.62 9.40
C TYR A 141 1.09 6.02 8.96
N ASP A 142 1.74 6.13 7.81
CA ASP A 142 2.11 7.44 7.25
C ASP A 142 0.86 8.25 6.89
N MET A 143 -0.13 7.68 6.20
CA MET A 143 -1.38 8.34 5.87
C MET A 143 -2.18 8.72 7.13
N LYS A 144 -2.31 7.81 8.10
CA LYS A 144 -2.99 8.09 9.37
C LYS A 144 -2.38 9.28 10.10
N THR A 145 -1.07 9.25 10.31
CA THR A 145 -0.38 10.33 11.04
C THR A 145 -0.37 11.65 10.26
N LEU A 146 -0.37 11.62 8.92
CA LEU A 146 -0.54 12.80 8.08
C LEU A 146 -1.94 13.40 8.23
N ALA A 147 -2.98 12.59 8.22
CA ALA A 147 -4.35 13.05 8.45
C ALA A 147 -4.50 13.70 9.82
N ILE A 148 -3.96 13.08 10.88
CA ILE A 148 -4.00 13.65 12.24
C ILE A 148 -3.21 14.97 12.31
N TYR A 149 -2.01 15.04 11.73
CA TYR A 149 -1.23 16.27 11.65
C TYR A 149 -2.02 17.41 10.98
N SER A 150 -2.78 17.08 9.95
CA SER A 150 -3.61 18.06 9.22
C SER A 150 -4.78 18.59 10.03
N THR A 151 -5.25 17.87 11.06
CA THR A 151 -6.25 18.41 12.02
C THR A 151 -5.66 19.40 13.01
N GLN A 152 -4.33 19.60 13.06
CA GLN A 152 -3.60 20.43 14.01
C GLN A 152 -3.64 19.94 15.47
N ASP A 153 -4.11 18.72 15.72
CA ASP A 153 -3.98 18.08 17.05
C ASP A 153 -2.56 17.51 17.20
N LEU A 154 -1.64 18.38 17.64
CA LEU A 154 -0.22 18.03 17.74
C LEU A 154 0.05 16.98 18.82
N ASP A 155 -0.74 16.94 19.90
CA ASP A 155 -0.56 15.94 20.96
C ASP A 155 -0.97 14.56 20.49
N LEU A 156 -2.12 14.44 19.85
CA LEU A 156 -2.56 13.19 19.23
C LEU A 156 -1.57 12.75 18.13
N CYS A 157 -1.12 13.70 17.30
CA CYS A 157 -0.14 13.39 16.25
C CYS A 157 1.17 12.83 16.84
N ILE A 158 1.71 13.43 17.91
CA ILE A 158 2.92 12.92 18.57
C ILE A 158 2.70 11.50 19.09
N LYS A 159 1.58 11.26 19.77
CA LYS A 159 1.24 9.93 20.31
C LYS A 159 1.19 8.88 19.20
N GLU A 160 0.43 9.15 18.15
CA GLU A 160 0.26 8.20 17.04
C GLU A 160 1.57 7.98 16.25
N CYS A 161 2.39 9.04 16.07
CA CYS A 161 3.73 8.88 15.49
C CYS A 161 4.64 8.01 16.37
N GLN A 162 4.59 8.15 17.70
CA GLN A 162 5.37 7.31 18.60
C GLN A 162 4.95 5.84 18.51
N GLU A 163 3.65 5.57 18.48
CA GLU A 163 3.12 4.21 18.31
C GLU A 163 3.51 3.59 16.95
N ALA A 164 3.38 4.36 15.88
CA ALA A 164 3.78 3.94 14.54
C ALA A 164 5.29 3.63 14.45
N MET A 165 6.13 4.54 14.96
CA MET A 165 7.60 4.37 15.00
C MET A 165 8.06 3.19 15.85
N ALA A 166 7.28 2.79 16.86
CA ALA A 166 7.59 1.63 17.69
C ALA A 166 7.24 0.30 16.99
N LYS A 167 6.21 0.31 16.13
CA LYS A 167 5.78 -0.89 15.39
C LYS A 167 6.55 -1.07 14.09
N ASP A 168 6.61 -0.01 13.29
CA ASP A 168 7.27 -0.01 11.99
C ASP A 168 7.83 1.39 11.68
N PRO A 169 9.14 1.61 11.91
CA PRO A 169 9.77 2.91 11.69
C PRO A 169 9.61 3.40 10.26
N SER A 170 9.27 4.68 10.10
CA SER A 170 9.15 5.38 8.83
C SER A 170 9.84 6.74 8.90
N PHE A 171 10.52 7.11 7.82
CA PHE A 171 11.17 8.42 7.69
C PHE A 171 10.18 9.57 7.81
N HIS A 172 9.05 9.48 7.10
CA HIS A 172 8.03 10.52 7.11
C HIS A 172 7.33 10.66 8.46
N VAL A 173 7.04 9.53 9.12
CA VAL A 173 6.44 9.53 10.47
C VAL A 173 7.40 10.14 11.49
N GLY A 174 8.70 9.79 11.43
CA GLY A 174 9.73 10.35 12.30
C GLY A 174 9.89 11.86 12.14
N ASN A 175 9.92 12.35 10.91
CA ASN A 175 10.00 13.78 10.60
C ASN A 175 8.73 14.53 11.03
N ARG A 176 7.56 13.94 10.85
CA ARG A 176 6.28 14.52 11.31
C ARG A 176 6.25 14.65 12.82
N MET A 177 6.71 13.64 13.54
CA MET A 177 6.86 13.69 14.99
C MET A 177 7.78 14.83 15.42
N GLY A 178 8.96 14.97 14.78
CA GLY A 178 9.89 16.07 15.00
C GLY A 178 9.25 17.44 14.78
N THR A 179 8.49 17.59 13.69
CA THR A 179 7.76 18.82 13.37
C THR A 179 6.70 19.14 14.43
N CYS A 180 5.97 18.15 14.92
CA CYS A 180 5.00 18.34 16.00
C CYS A 180 5.68 18.79 17.31
N PHE A 181 6.80 18.18 17.69
CA PHE A 181 7.58 18.61 18.85
C PHE A 181 8.10 20.03 18.70
N PHE A 182 8.62 20.38 17.52
CA PHE A 182 9.08 21.75 17.24
C PHE A 182 7.96 22.78 17.40
N LYS A 183 6.80 22.56 16.79
CA LYS A 183 5.64 23.44 16.90
C LYS A 183 5.13 23.61 18.34
N LYS A 184 5.41 22.65 19.21
CA LYS A 184 5.09 22.71 20.66
C LYS A 184 6.23 23.33 21.49
N GLY A 185 7.28 23.89 20.89
CA GLY A 185 8.42 24.46 21.60
C GLY A 185 9.30 23.42 22.32
N ARG A 186 9.14 22.13 21.99
CA ARG A 186 9.93 21.03 22.58
C ARG A 186 11.16 20.75 21.73
N HIS A 187 12.06 21.72 21.61
CA HIS A 187 13.16 21.74 20.63
C HIS A 187 14.12 20.56 20.78
N VAL A 188 14.47 20.17 22.02
CA VAL A 188 15.33 18.99 22.27
C VAL A 188 14.69 17.71 21.71
N LYS A 189 13.38 17.50 21.99
CA LYS A 189 12.67 16.32 21.46
C LYS A 189 12.50 16.38 19.95
N ALA A 190 12.33 17.57 19.37
CA ALA A 190 12.29 17.75 17.93
C ALA A 190 13.61 17.35 17.28
N ARG A 191 14.75 17.87 17.79
CA ARG A 191 16.10 17.47 17.35
C ARG A 191 16.26 15.95 17.39
N ASP A 192 15.93 15.34 18.53
CA ASP A 192 16.13 13.88 18.72
C ASP A 192 15.28 13.07 17.74
N ALA A 193 14.02 13.48 17.47
CA ALA A 193 13.16 12.83 16.51
C ALA A 193 13.68 12.93 15.08
N PHE A 194 14.11 14.11 14.63
CA PHE A 194 14.68 14.30 13.30
C PHE A 194 16.02 13.54 13.13
N THR A 195 16.88 13.59 14.12
CA THR A 195 18.18 12.88 14.10
C THR A 195 17.95 11.38 13.99
N LYS A 196 17.03 10.84 14.80
CA LYS A 196 16.68 9.41 14.74
C LYS A 196 16.10 9.00 13.39
N ALA A 197 15.25 9.82 12.78
CA ALA A 197 14.70 9.55 11.45
C ALA A 197 15.83 9.48 10.40
N LYS A 198 16.79 10.41 10.43
CA LYS A 198 17.96 10.41 9.54
C LYS A 198 18.90 9.23 9.76
N GLU A 199 19.14 8.84 11.01
CA GLU A 199 19.98 7.68 11.34
C GLU A 199 19.37 6.36 10.82
N LEU A 200 18.04 6.22 10.95
CA LEU A 200 17.34 5.03 10.46
C LEU A 200 17.23 5.00 8.93
N PHE A 201 17.16 6.16 8.29
CA PHE A 201 16.92 6.30 6.85
C PHE A 201 17.95 7.28 6.21
N PRO A 202 19.24 6.93 6.17
CA PRO A 202 20.30 7.87 5.76
C PRO A 202 20.24 8.30 4.29
N ASN A 203 19.53 7.55 3.44
CA ASN A 203 19.38 7.85 2.01
C ASN A 203 18.13 8.71 1.70
N GLU A 204 17.25 8.89 2.68
CA GLU A 204 16.04 9.71 2.52
C GLU A 204 16.35 11.20 2.76
N LYS A 205 15.64 12.06 2.07
CA LYS A 205 15.80 13.52 2.16
C LYS A 205 14.45 14.20 2.35
N ASP A 206 14.43 15.20 3.20
CA ASP A 206 13.28 16.07 3.44
C ASP A 206 13.80 17.46 3.83
N ASP A 207 13.81 18.37 2.85
CA ASP A 207 14.31 19.73 3.03
C ASP A 207 13.52 20.51 4.10
N ILE A 208 12.24 20.18 4.31
CA ILE A 208 11.40 20.81 5.33
C ILE A 208 11.83 20.32 6.71
N ALA A 209 12.04 19.01 6.87
CA ALA A 209 12.53 18.45 8.13
C ALA A 209 13.94 18.95 8.45
N ASP A 210 14.82 19.09 7.46
CA ASP A 210 16.16 19.65 7.64
C ASP A 210 16.13 21.09 8.12
N LYS A 211 15.23 21.90 7.56
CA LYS A 211 15.01 23.27 8.03
C LYS A 211 14.52 23.31 9.48
N TYR A 212 13.54 22.48 9.85
CA TYR A 212 13.05 22.43 11.22
C TYR A 212 14.12 21.91 12.20
N LEU A 213 14.93 20.94 11.79
CA LEU A 213 16.06 20.47 12.61
C LEU A 213 17.05 21.61 12.89
N LYS A 214 17.42 22.37 11.85
CA LYS A 214 18.30 23.51 12.00
C LYS A 214 17.72 24.55 12.96
N MET A 215 16.47 24.93 12.79
CA MET A 215 15.78 25.85 13.69
C MET A 215 15.72 25.33 15.13
N ALA A 216 15.49 24.02 15.33
CA ALA A 216 15.48 23.42 16.66
C ALA A 216 16.86 23.51 17.36
N LEU A 217 17.95 23.33 16.60
CA LEU A 217 19.31 23.47 17.10
C LEU A 217 19.61 24.94 17.51
N GLU A 218 19.23 25.90 16.66
CA GLU A 218 19.38 27.34 16.97
C GLU A 218 18.60 27.73 18.25
N GLU A 219 17.39 27.24 18.43
CA GLU A 219 16.60 27.48 19.65
C GLU A 219 17.23 26.83 20.89
N ILE A 220 17.87 25.67 20.77
CA ILE A 220 18.54 25.01 21.91
C ILE A 220 19.81 25.78 22.32
N GLU A 221 20.56 26.35 21.36
CA GLU A 221 21.78 27.12 21.63
C GLU A 221 21.49 28.48 22.28
N ASN A 222 20.30 29.03 22.07
CA ASN A 222 19.88 30.34 22.60
C ASN A 222 19.31 30.28 24.04
N TYR A 223 19.18 29.08 24.62
CA TYR A 223 18.71 28.84 25.98
C TYR A 223 19.86 28.44 26.90
#